data_ed9b83b87b63f8e9a4a768ee6be3c717
#
_entry.id   ed9b83b87b63f8e9a4a768ee6be3c717
#
_cell.length_a   1.000
_cell.length_b   1.000
_cell.length_c   1.000
_cell.angle_alpha   90.00
_cell.angle_beta   90.00
_cell.angle_gamma   90.00
#
_symmetry.space_group_name_H-M   'P 1'
#
loop_
_entity.id
_entity.type
_entity.pdbx_description
1 polymer ?
#
loop_
_entity_poly.entity_id
_entity_poly.type
_entity_poly.pdbx_seq_one_letter_code
_entity_poly.pdbx_strand_id
1 'polypeptide(L)'
;IEETVCTVKSGEKSIPKAIFSKELEAAIRAVEELLPTWIDERKKRWYAVKLLENDRKVLENLKMSGESLKAIEKMRKAMEEKHDDDMESIVTDERYQYIQKVVSDTVQKGREKLTVSDKIDRIVTNRFLGLPIFVFVMWVVYYVSVTMVGTGMTDWTNDVFVVSIQDAVSGF
;
A
#
# COMPACT_ATOMS: atom_id res chain seq x y z
N ILE A 1 3.72 19.08 13.67
CA ILE A 1 2.51 19.05 14.52
C ILE A 1 2.42 20.30 15.38
N GLU A 2 3.48 20.71 16.07
CA GLU A 2 3.48 21.94 16.90
C GLU A 2 3.24 23.21 16.05
N GLU A 3 3.88 23.33 14.91
CA GLU A 3 3.71 24.44 13.98
C GLU A 3 2.25 24.53 13.46
N THR A 4 1.64 23.39 13.14
CA THR A 4 0.24 23.31 12.70
C THR A 4 -0.73 23.74 13.81
N VAL A 5 -0.47 23.31 15.05
CA VAL A 5 -1.27 23.68 16.22
C VAL A 5 -1.14 25.16 16.54
N CYS A 6 0.05 25.74 16.40
CA CYS A 6 0.27 27.19 16.55
C CYS A 6 -0.51 28.00 15.48
N THR A 7 -0.45 27.58 14.21
CA THR A 7 -1.15 28.24 13.12
C THR A 7 -2.67 28.23 13.30
N VAL A 8 -3.22 27.09 13.77
CA VAL A 8 -4.65 26.98 14.06
C VAL A 8 -5.06 27.87 15.26
N LYS A 9 -4.21 27.98 16.29
CA LYS A 9 -4.47 28.83 17.45
C LYS A 9 -4.36 30.33 17.17
N SER A 10 -3.44 30.74 16.28
CA SER A 10 -3.25 32.14 15.91
C SER A 10 -4.31 32.67 14.93
N GLY A 11 -5.10 31.78 14.33
CA GLY A 11 -6.08 32.15 13.31
C GLY A 11 -5.45 32.71 12.03
N GLU A 12 -4.12 32.58 11.88
CA GLU A 12 -3.44 32.97 10.67
C GLU A 12 -3.88 32.09 9.48
N LYS A 13 -4.17 32.74 8.37
CA LYS A 13 -4.50 32.05 7.12
C LYS A 13 -3.29 31.22 6.71
N SER A 14 -3.37 29.90 6.83
CA SER A 14 -2.39 28.98 6.30
C SER A 14 -2.28 29.22 4.79
N ILE A 15 -1.16 29.75 4.35
CA ILE A 15 -0.84 29.81 2.92
C ILE A 15 -0.51 28.37 2.51
N PRO A 16 -1.18 27.80 1.50
CA PRO A 16 -0.87 26.48 1.03
C PRO A 16 0.62 26.41 0.65
N LYS A 17 1.38 25.54 1.28
CA LYS A 17 2.78 25.27 0.86
C LYS A 17 2.75 24.79 -0.58
N ALA A 18 3.69 25.26 -1.41
CA ALA A 18 3.88 24.75 -2.74
C ALA A 18 4.15 23.23 -2.67
N ILE A 19 3.22 22.45 -3.19
CA ILE A 19 3.26 20.99 -3.15
C ILE A 19 3.90 20.45 -4.43
N PHE A 20 3.70 21.19 -5.51
CA PHE A 20 4.09 20.82 -6.86
C PHE A 20 5.46 21.39 -7.28
N SER A 21 5.98 20.90 -8.38
CA SER A 21 7.18 21.45 -9.02
C SER A 21 7.02 22.92 -9.34
N LYS A 22 8.14 23.64 -9.49
CA LYS A 22 8.11 25.05 -9.83
C LYS A 22 7.37 25.35 -11.13
N GLU A 23 7.42 24.42 -12.06
CA GLU A 23 6.80 24.53 -13.36
C GLU A 23 5.27 24.37 -13.25
N LEU A 24 4.81 23.36 -12.57
CA LEU A 24 3.38 23.12 -12.35
C LEU A 24 2.78 24.23 -11.47
N GLU A 25 3.51 24.72 -10.46
CA GLU A 25 3.07 25.88 -9.65
C GLU A 25 2.94 27.16 -10.49
N ALA A 26 3.82 27.37 -11.46
CA ALA A 26 3.70 28.51 -12.38
C ALA A 26 2.48 28.38 -13.28
N ALA A 27 2.20 27.19 -13.79
CA ALA A 27 0.98 26.91 -14.58
C ALA A 27 -0.30 27.11 -13.74
N ILE A 28 -0.31 26.61 -12.50
CA ILE A 28 -1.44 26.79 -11.59
C ILE A 28 -1.71 28.29 -11.35
N ARG A 29 -0.68 29.10 -11.06
CA ARG A 29 -0.83 30.53 -10.84
C ARG A 29 -1.36 31.27 -12.08
N ALA A 30 -0.84 30.92 -13.26
CA ALA A 30 -1.33 31.50 -14.51
C ALA A 30 -2.82 31.17 -14.75
N VAL A 31 -3.27 29.97 -14.38
CA VAL A 31 -4.69 29.63 -14.44
C VAL A 31 -5.50 30.33 -13.35
N GLU A 32 -4.96 30.50 -12.14
CA GLU A 32 -5.62 31.25 -11.06
C GLU A 32 -5.97 32.70 -11.49
N GLU A 33 -5.08 33.35 -12.26
CA GLU A 33 -5.28 34.70 -12.80
C GLU A 33 -6.39 34.76 -13.85
N LEU A 34 -6.64 33.67 -14.57
CA LEU A 34 -7.70 33.57 -15.58
C LEU A 34 -9.07 33.24 -15.00
N LEU A 35 -9.10 32.86 -13.70
CA LEU A 35 -10.35 32.50 -13.04
C LEU A 35 -11.25 33.74 -12.78
N PRO A 36 -12.59 33.58 -12.83
CA PRO A 36 -13.51 34.65 -12.49
C PRO A 36 -13.34 35.18 -11.08
N THR A 37 -13.54 36.48 -10.91
CA THR A 37 -13.36 37.20 -9.62
C THR A 37 -14.39 36.82 -8.54
N TRP A 38 -15.51 36.19 -8.92
CA TRP A 38 -16.53 35.74 -7.98
C TRP A 38 -16.13 34.47 -7.21
N ILE A 39 -15.03 33.80 -7.62
CA ILE A 39 -14.52 32.61 -6.94
C ILE A 39 -13.73 33.04 -5.69
N ASP A 40 -14.06 32.40 -4.55
CA ASP A 40 -13.32 32.61 -3.30
C ASP A 40 -11.83 32.30 -3.51
N GLU A 41 -10.96 33.22 -3.07
CA GLU A 41 -9.48 33.10 -3.16
C GLU A 41 -8.97 31.75 -2.63
N ARG A 42 -9.60 31.21 -1.58
CA ARG A 42 -9.23 29.92 -1.00
C ARG A 42 -9.50 28.73 -1.93
N LYS A 43 -10.45 28.90 -2.86
CA LYS A 43 -10.87 27.85 -3.81
C LYS A 43 -10.20 27.98 -5.16
N LYS A 44 -9.64 29.14 -5.49
CA LYS A 44 -9.01 29.39 -6.80
C LYS A 44 -8.00 28.32 -7.16
N ARG A 45 -7.11 28.00 -6.23
CA ARG A 45 -6.09 26.96 -6.45
C ARG A 45 -6.71 25.59 -6.79
N TRP A 46 -7.75 25.20 -6.09
CA TRP A 46 -8.45 23.94 -6.37
C TRP A 46 -9.05 23.94 -7.78
N TYR A 47 -9.70 25.02 -8.15
CA TYR A 47 -10.28 25.17 -9.49
C TYR A 47 -9.19 25.20 -10.57
N ALA A 48 -8.08 25.86 -10.34
CA ALA A 48 -6.96 25.91 -11.28
C ALA A 48 -6.39 24.52 -11.55
N VAL A 49 -6.14 23.73 -10.51
CA VAL A 49 -5.68 22.36 -10.66
C VAL A 49 -6.70 21.50 -11.42
N LYS A 50 -8.00 21.61 -11.08
CA LYS A 50 -9.06 20.85 -11.75
C LYS A 50 -9.25 21.21 -13.23
N LEU A 51 -9.03 22.48 -13.58
CA LEU A 51 -9.04 22.92 -14.98
C LEU A 51 -7.86 22.38 -15.78
N LEU A 52 -6.68 22.31 -15.16
CA LEU A 52 -5.50 21.67 -15.75
C LEU A 52 -5.70 20.16 -15.92
N GLU A 53 -6.31 19.48 -14.95
CA GLU A 53 -6.69 18.06 -15.03
C GLU A 53 -7.83 17.80 -16.05
N ASN A 54 -8.38 18.84 -16.69
CA ASN A 54 -9.49 18.76 -17.67
C ASN A 54 -10.77 18.14 -17.08
N ASP A 55 -11.08 18.44 -15.83
CA ASP A 55 -12.31 17.94 -15.18
C ASP A 55 -13.56 18.53 -15.85
N ARG A 56 -14.32 17.67 -16.52
CA ARG A 56 -15.51 18.06 -17.29
C ARG A 56 -16.56 18.76 -16.44
N LYS A 57 -16.77 18.30 -15.20
CA LYS A 57 -17.78 18.89 -14.31
C LYS A 57 -17.42 20.31 -13.90
N VAL A 58 -16.13 20.57 -13.73
CA VAL A 58 -15.63 21.90 -13.39
C VAL A 58 -15.72 22.82 -14.60
N LEU A 59 -15.36 22.34 -15.79
CA LEU A 59 -15.48 23.08 -17.04
C LEU A 59 -16.92 23.50 -17.34
N GLU A 60 -17.90 22.61 -17.18
CA GLU A 60 -19.31 22.89 -17.39
C GLU A 60 -19.88 23.90 -16.38
N ASN A 61 -19.46 23.80 -15.12
CA ASN A 61 -19.98 24.66 -14.05
C ASN A 61 -19.40 26.08 -14.06
N LEU A 62 -18.15 26.24 -14.50
CA LEU A 62 -17.43 27.51 -14.38
C LEU A 62 -17.79 28.56 -15.44
N LYS A 63 -18.49 28.21 -16.52
CA LYS A 63 -18.90 29.13 -17.60
C LYS A 63 -17.84 30.19 -17.95
N MET A 64 -16.61 29.73 -18.19
CA MET A 64 -15.49 30.61 -18.51
C MET A 64 -15.57 31.14 -19.94
N SER A 65 -14.83 32.24 -20.21
CA SER A 65 -14.73 32.74 -21.59
C SER A 65 -14.01 31.75 -22.48
N GLY A 66 -14.37 31.68 -23.76
CA GLY A 66 -13.71 30.81 -24.72
C GLY A 66 -12.23 31.10 -24.91
N GLU A 67 -11.81 32.35 -24.67
CA GLU A 67 -10.38 32.74 -24.74
C GLU A 67 -9.58 32.16 -23.57
N SER A 68 -10.12 32.25 -22.35
CA SER A 68 -9.50 31.68 -21.16
C SER A 68 -9.40 30.18 -21.28
N LEU A 69 -10.42 29.49 -21.77
CA LEU A 69 -10.38 28.03 -21.99
C LEU A 69 -9.31 27.63 -22.98
N LYS A 70 -9.16 28.35 -24.11
CA LYS A 70 -8.11 28.12 -25.09
C LYS A 70 -6.70 28.34 -24.51
N ALA A 71 -6.54 29.38 -23.68
CA ALA A 71 -5.26 29.63 -23.00
C ALA A 71 -4.88 28.48 -22.05
N ILE A 72 -5.84 28.00 -21.25
CA ILE A 72 -5.64 26.85 -20.35
C ILE A 72 -5.32 25.58 -21.16
N GLU A 73 -6.05 25.32 -22.23
CA GLU A 73 -5.80 24.16 -23.09
C GLU A 73 -4.40 24.19 -23.71
N LYS A 74 -3.94 25.37 -24.13
CA LYS A 74 -2.59 25.56 -24.67
C LYS A 74 -1.53 25.27 -23.61
N MET A 75 -1.70 25.75 -22.39
CA MET A 75 -0.79 25.50 -21.27
C MET A 75 -0.76 24.00 -20.93
N ARG A 76 -1.93 23.36 -20.86
CA ARG A 76 -2.05 21.93 -20.62
C ARG A 76 -1.29 21.12 -21.66
N LYS A 77 -1.57 21.33 -22.96
CA LYS A 77 -0.91 20.62 -24.05
C LYS A 77 0.61 20.78 -24.05
N ALA A 78 1.09 21.98 -23.72
CA ALA A 78 2.53 22.21 -23.62
C ALA A 78 3.19 21.41 -22.49
N MET A 79 2.48 21.21 -21.37
CA MET A 79 2.94 20.39 -20.28
C MET A 79 2.87 18.89 -20.63
N GLU A 80 1.77 18.45 -21.21
CA GLU A 80 1.57 17.05 -21.67
C GLU A 80 2.64 16.65 -22.70
N GLU A 81 2.92 17.49 -23.68
CA GLU A 81 3.95 17.26 -24.69
C GLU A 81 5.36 17.19 -24.10
N LYS A 82 5.64 18.03 -23.10
CA LYS A 82 6.94 18.05 -22.44
C LYS A 82 7.20 16.83 -21.57
N HIS A 83 6.18 16.34 -20.87
CA HIS A 83 6.29 15.22 -19.93
C HIS A 83 5.93 13.87 -20.58
N ASP A 84 5.46 13.88 -21.84
CA ASP A 84 5.00 12.69 -22.57
C ASP A 84 3.91 11.91 -21.82
N ASP A 85 3.05 12.65 -21.07
CA ASP A 85 1.98 12.07 -20.24
C ASP A 85 0.79 13.03 -20.14
N ASP A 86 -0.37 12.55 -19.76
CA ASP A 86 -1.55 13.38 -19.56
C ASP A 86 -1.47 14.20 -18.25
N MET A 87 -2.14 15.34 -18.23
CA MET A 87 -2.03 16.29 -17.12
C MET A 87 -2.54 15.72 -15.79
N GLU A 88 -3.52 14.81 -15.82
CA GLU A 88 -4.05 14.15 -14.62
C GLU A 88 -2.99 13.25 -13.99
N SER A 89 -2.26 12.49 -14.81
CA SER A 89 -1.13 11.65 -14.38
C SER A 89 0.00 12.50 -13.80
N ILE A 90 0.39 13.57 -14.48
CA ILE A 90 1.46 14.49 -14.03
C ILE A 90 1.13 15.04 -12.63
N VAL A 91 -0.07 15.60 -12.45
CA VAL A 91 -0.52 16.15 -11.16
C VAL A 91 -0.57 15.07 -10.08
N THR A 92 -1.01 13.89 -10.43
CA THR A 92 -1.12 12.75 -9.50
C THR A 92 0.26 12.26 -9.07
N ASP A 93 1.19 12.12 -10.00
CA ASP A 93 2.56 11.69 -9.71
C ASP A 93 3.27 12.69 -8.78
N GLU A 94 3.18 13.98 -9.06
CA GLU A 94 3.77 15.01 -8.20
C GLU A 94 3.12 15.04 -6.78
N ARG A 95 1.82 14.77 -6.66
CA ARG A 95 1.17 14.59 -5.34
C ARG A 95 1.77 13.42 -4.58
N TYR A 96 1.95 12.28 -5.26
CA TYR A 96 2.55 11.09 -4.63
C TYR A 96 4.01 11.32 -4.25
N GLN A 97 4.79 12.00 -5.07
CA GLN A 97 6.16 12.36 -4.73
C GLN A 97 6.22 13.23 -3.47
N TYR A 98 5.33 14.22 -3.37
CA TYR A 98 5.22 15.04 -2.15
C TYR A 98 4.85 14.20 -0.92
N ILE A 99 3.84 13.34 -1.04
CA ILE A 99 3.42 12.44 0.05
C ILE A 99 4.57 11.52 0.47
N GLN A 100 5.28 10.92 -0.47
CA GLN A 100 6.44 10.07 -0.18
C GLN A 100 7.53 10.83 0.56
N LYS A 101 7.80 12.06 0.15
CA LYS A 101 8.77 12.93 0.84
C LYS A 101 8.34 13.20 2.28
N VAL A 102 7.09 13.60 2.50
CA VAL A 102 6.56 13.85 3.85
C VAL A 102 6.59 12.58 4.69
N VAL A 103 6.23 11.44 4.12
CA VAL A 103 6.27 10.14 4.81
C VAL A 103 7.71 9.77 5.16
N SER A 104 8.67 9.96 4.25
CA SER A 104 10.08 9.67 4.53
C SER A 104 10.66 10.53 5.65
N ASP A 105 10.23 11.80 5.73
CA ASP A 105 10.72 12.76 6.71
C ASP A 105 10.04 12.61 8.09
N THR A 106 8.79 12.13 8.11
CA THR A 106 7.97 12.06 9.35
C THR A 106 7.87 10.66 9.91
N VAL A 107 7.83 9.63 9.06
CA VAL A 107 7.72 8.24 9.49
C VAL A 107 9.13 7.69 9.77
N GLN A 108 9.57 7.79 11.01
CA GLN A 108 10.62 6.91 11.48
C GLN A 108 10.07 5.48 11.43
N LYS A 109 10.43 4.73 10.40
CA LYS A 109 10.18 3.28 10.37
C LYS A 109 10.85 2.70 11.61
N GLY A 110 10.11 2.57 12.70
CA GLY A 110 10.53 1.73 13.81
C GLY A 110 10.95 0.41 13.17
N ARG A 111 12.14 -0.08 13.49
CA ARG A 111 12.53 -1.44 13.08
C ARG A 111 11.41 -2.34 13.55
N GLU A 112 10.54 -2.75 12.63
CA GLU A 112 9.56 -3.79 12.91
C GLU A 112 10.37 -4.97 13.46
N LYS A 113 10.24 -5.18 14.76
CA LYS A 113 10.85 -6.36 15.38
C LYS A 113 10.17 -7.53 14.70
N LEU A 114 10.93 -8.21 13.85
CA LEU A 114 10.47 -9.44 13.21
C LEU A 114 9.77 -10.29 14.27
N THR A 115 8.51 -10.59 14.03
CA THR A 115 7.75 -11.47 14.92
C THR A 115 8.42 -12.83 14.96
N VAL A 116 8.14 -13.61 15.99
CA VAL A 116 8.68 -14.99 16.07
C VAL A 116 8.28 -15.79 14.83
N SER A 117 7.05 -15.58 14.34
CA SER A 117 6.55 -16.16 13.09
C SER A 117 7.41 -15.81 11.88
N ASP A 118 7.79 -14.54 11.71
CA ASP A 118 8.61 -14.09 10.58
C ASP A 118 10.02 -14.71 10.61
N LYS A 119 10.56 -14.93 11.82
CA LYS A 119 11.85 -15.60 11.99
C LYS A 119 11.78 -17.07 11.62
N ILE A 120 10.71 -17.76 12.05
CA ILE A 120 10.48 -19.17 11.73
C ILE A 120 10.26 -19.32 10.22
N ASP A 121 9.40 -18.48 9.63
CA ASP A 121 9.12 -18.49 8.21
C ASP A 121 10.40 -18.28 7.38
N ARG A 122 11.24 -17.36 7.75
CA ARG A 122 12.52 -17.09 7.09
C ARG A 122 13.48 -18.29 7.14
N ILE A 123 13.41 -19.11 8.20
CA ILE A 123 14.25 -20.32 8.34
C ILE A 123 13.67 -21.45 7.50
N VAL A 124 12.35 -21.67 7.58
CA VAL A 124 11.67 -22.77 6.88
C VAL A 124 11.64 -22.54 5.37
N THR A 125 11.46 -21.29 4.94
CA THR A 125 11.42 -20.91 3.52
C THR A 125 12.83 -20.77 2.91
N ASN A 126 13.89 -20.86 3.71
CA ASN A 126 15.24 -20.79 3.19
C ASN A 126 15.53 -22.02 2.31
N ARG A 127 15.90 -21.79 1.05
CA ARG A 127 16.13 -22.81 0.02
C ARG A 127 17.12 -23.88 0.45
N PHE A 128 18.13 -23.53 1.25
CA PHE A 128 19.15 -24.47 1.72
C PHE A 128 18.78 -25.17 3.03
N LEU A 129 18.02 -24.49 3.91
CA LEU A 129 17.61 -25.03 5.20
C LEU A 129 16.29 -25.80 5.13
N GLY A 130 15.42 -25.48 4.20
CA GLY A 130 14.12 -26.14 4.03
C GLY A 130 14.25 -27.63 3.77
N LEU A 131 15.24 -28.05 2.96
CA LEU A 131 15.44 -29.46 2.61
C LEU A 131 15.87 -30.32 3.80
N PRO A 132 16.90 -29.95 4.59
CA PRO A 132 17.28 -30.73 5.78
C PRO A 132 16.20 -30.70 6.87
N ILE A 133 15.47 -29.58 7.02
CA ILE A 133 14.34 -29.50 7.96
C ILE A 133 13.23 -30.46 7.54
N PHE A 134 12.91 -30.53 6.25
CA PHE A 134 11.91 -31.46 5.73
C PHE A 134 12.31 -32.93 6.01
N VAL A 135 13.57 -33.29 5.73
CA VAL A 135 14.08 -34.65 6.00
C VAL A 135 14.00 -34.98 7.49
N PHE A 136 14.34 -34.03 8.35
CA PHE A 136 14.26 -34.23 9.81
C PHE A 136 12.80 -34.41 10.27
N VAL A 137 11.87 -33.59 9.79
CA VAL A 137 10.44 -33.72 10.12
C VAL A 137 9.91 -35.08 9.64
N MET A 138 10.22 -35.47 8.41
CA MET A 138 9.80 -36.77 7.87
C MET A 138 10.37 -37.92 8.67
N TRP A 139 11.65 -37.82 9.11
CA TRP A 139 12.26 -38.85 9.96
C TRP A 139 11.56 -38.96 11.32
N VAL A 140 11.22 -37.82 11.96
CA VAL A 140 10.47 -37.81 13.24
C VAL A 140 9.07 -38.41 13.05
N VAL A 141 8.35 -38.03 12.00
CA VAL A 141 7.02 -38.58 11.71
C VAL A 141 7.11 -40.09 11.48
N TYR A 142 8.05 -40.54 10.69
CA TYR A 142 8.27 -41.97 10.45
C TYR A 142 8.60 -42.70 11.74
N TYR A 143 9.52 -42.20 12.57
CA TYR A 143 9.93 -42.82 13.85
C TYR A 143 8.70 -42.93 14.79
N VAL A 144 7.93 -41.88 14.97
CA VAL A 144 6.73 -41.87 15.81
C VAL A 144 5.69 -42.85 15.27
N SER A 145 5.46 -42.85 13.97
CA SER A 145 4.47 -43.70 13.33
C SER A 145 4.80 -45.19 13.45
N VAL A 146 6.04 -45.56 13.22
CA VAL A 146 6.46 -46.95 13.29
C VAL A 146 6.59 -47.44 14.74
N THR A 147 7.21 -46.62 15.60
CA THR A 147 7.53 -47.07 16.96
C THR A 147 6.35 -46.99 17.90
N MET A 148 5.58 -45.89 17.86
CA MET A 148 4.45 -45.71 18.79
C MET A 148 3.16 -46.36 18.28
N VAL A 149 2.82 -46.11 17.00
CA VAL A 149 1.57 -46.60 16.43
C VAL A 149 1.70 -48.03 15.96
N GLY A 150 2.82 -48.39 15.27
CA GLY A 150 3.04 -49.70 14.73
C GLY A 150 3.18 -50.77 15.83
N THR A 151 4.04 -50.55 16.81
CA THR A 151 4.21 -51.50 17.93
C THR A 151 2.98 -51.60 18.81
N GLY A 152 2.40 -50.42 19.18
CA GLY A 152 1.19 -50.37 20.02
C GLY A 152 0.00 -51.08 19.40
N MET A 153 -0.22 -50.90 18.09
CA MET A 153 -1.32 -51.61 17.37
C MET A 153 -1.00 -53.11 17.22
N THR A 154 0.26 -53.47 16.99
CA THR A 154 0.63 -54.86 16.86
C THR A 154 0.46 -55.59 18.20
N ASP A 155 0.91 -55.01 19.28
CA ASP A 155 0.77 -55.55 20.63
C ASP A 155 -0.71 -55.68 21.02
N TRP A 156 -1.53 -54.64 20.77
CA TRP A 156 -2.95 -54.68 21.02
C TRP A 156 -3.67 -55.76 20.21
N THR A 157 -3.32 -55.87 18.92
CA THR A 157 -3.93 -56.90 18.06
C THR A 157 -3.49 -58.29 18.51
N ASN A 158 -2.24 -58.49 18.93
CA ASN A 158 -1.75 -59.77 19.40
C ASN A 158 -2.39 -60.17 20.72
N ASP A 159 -2.46 -59.28 21.68
CA ASP A 159 -3.05 -59.56 22.99
C ASP A 159 -4.55 -59.79 22.95
N VAL A 160 -5.29 -58.94 22.20
CA VAL A 160 -6.75 -59.03 22.18
C VAL A 160 -7.24 -60.07 21.21
N PHE A 161 -6.62 -60.21 20.04
CA PHE A 161 -7.17 -61.08 18.98
C PHE A 161 -6.57 -62.50 19.04
N VAL A 162 -5.25 -62.60 19.12
CA VAL A 162 -4.57 -63.91 19.10
C VAL A 162 -4.80 -64.68 20.39
N VAL A 163 -4.66 -63.97 21.54
CA VAL A 163 -4.86 -64.62 22.87
C VAL A 163 -6.33 -65.04 23.03
N SER A 164 -7.30 -64.20 22.63
CA SER A 164 -8.71 -64.54 22.72
C SER A 164 -9.10 -65.75 21.86
N ILE A 165 -8.52 -65.89 20.67
CA ILE A 165 -8.73 -67.06 19.81
C ILE A 165 -8.07 -68.30 20.42
N GLN A 166 -6.88 -68.17 20.96
CA GLN A 166 -6.14 -69.27 21.56
C GLN A 166 -6.87 -69.81 22.79
N ASP A 167 -7.41 -68.93 23.65
CA ASP A 167 -8.23 -69.32 24.78
C ASP A 167 -9.51 -70.01 24.37
N ALA A 168 -10.15 -69.54 23.31
CA ALA A 168 -11.36 -70.16 22.78
C ALA A 168 -11.11 -71.58 22.20
N VAL A 169 -9.94 -71.79 21.59
CA VAL A 169 -9.59 -73.08 21.00
C VAL A 169 -9.06 -74.06 22.05
N SER A 170 -8.37 -73.56 23.07
CA SER A 170 -7.82 -74.44 24.13
C SER A 170 -8.86 -74.83 25.18
N GLY A 171 -10.01 -74.17 25.22
CA GLY A 171 -11.14 -74.46 26.11
C GLY A 171 -12.14 -75.48 25.54
N PHE A 172 -11.86 -76.03 24.34
CA PHE A 172 -12.66 -77.06 23.70
C PHE A 172 -11.94 -78.39 23.81
#